data_39c0d1cf01f0039ae14a2f5605deef9b
#
_entry.id   39c0d1cf01f0039ae14a2f5605deef9b
#
_cell.length_a   1.000
_cell.length_b   1.000
_cell.length_c   1.000
_cell.angle_alpha   90.00
_cell.angle_beta   90.00
_cell.angle_gamma   90.00
#
_symmetry.space_group_name_H-M   'P 1'
#
loop_
_entity.id
_entity.type
_entity.pdbx_description
1 polymer ?
#
loop_
_entity_poly.entity_id
_entity_poly.type
_entity_poly.pdbx_seq_one_letter_code
_entity_poly.pdbx_strand_id
1 'polypeptide(L)'
;MTVDKELFIPFIIFFILFILNRQFKCKYSHIFEKSIGLILVIWYTFIDIKYGIAFGIIYMIYLMRWNRFEAFEGLENNKILKTNEYDYEKMKENAIIPLDIYQTWHTKNLPTKMGENVKNLIKKNPEFEYHLYDDYECRDFIKKNFDKDVLNAFDSLIPGAYKADLWRYCILYKNGGVYLDIKFKCEDNFKLIELTDKEYFVLDRPYARYNINIQDDIATVNDKNYYKHVYKNIDTNFWKSKEIGLYNALMVCKPNNPILLECINSIVENVKQQNYDYNHLYVTGPGLLGEKYFKGDCSKINRIDLFNSLSGNYILNRNKKIISHYPEYRIEQKKYQKNEYYYILWKNKKIYNETEM
;
A
#
# COMPACT_ATOMS: atom_id res chain seq x y z
N MET A 1 22.31 -41.46 -30.01
CA MET A 1 21.96 -41.68 -28.62
C MET A 1 20.48 -41.31 -28.49
N THR A 2 19.59 -42.26 -28.66
CA THR A 2 18.11 -42.04 -28.48
C THR A 2 17.87 -41.93 -26.99
N VAL A 3 17.59 -40.72 -26.54
CA VAL A 3 17.17 -40.46 -25.15
C VAL A 3 15.80 -41.11 -24.99
N ASP A 4 15.69 -42.09 -24.11
CA ASP A 4 14.47 -42.83 -23.85
C ASP A 4 13.38 -41.86 -23.36
N LYS A 5 12.35 -41.63 -24.15
CA LYS A 5 11.27 -40.66 -23.86
C LYS A 5 10.55 -41.01 -22.55
N GLU A 6 10.56 -42.30 -22.18
CA GLU A 6 9.94 -42.79 -20.94
C GLU A 6 10.65 -42.25 -19.68
N LEU A 7 11.92 -41.90 -19.79
CA LEU A 7 12.70 -41.35 -18.67
C LEU A 7 12.25 -39.96 -18.22
N PHE A 8 11.67 -39.13 -19.14
CA PHE A 8 11.28 -37.77 -18.88
C PHE A 8 9.81 -37.59 -18.45
N ILE A 9 8.97 -38.58 -18.72
CA ILE A 9 7.53 -38.49 -18.42
C ILE A 9 7.28 -38.25 -16.92
N PRO A 10 7.88 -38.98 -15.96
CA PRO A 10 7.65 -38.75 -14.54
C PRO A 10 8.16 -37.37 -14.06
N PHE A 11 9.23 -36.84 -14.67
CA PHE A 11 9.76 -35.54 -14.37
C PHE A 11 8.81 -34.41 -14.83
N ILE A 12 8.25 -34.56 -16.01
CA ILE A 12 7.24 -33.60 -16.56
C ILE A 12 5.98 -33.63 -15.70
N ILE A 13 5.51 -34.82 -15.30
CA ILE A 13 4.35 -34.97 -14.42
C ILE A 13 4.61 -34.30 -13.06
N PHE A 14 5.77 -34.53 -12.47
CA PHE A 14 6.16 -33.88 -11.22
C PHE A 14 6.16 -32.36 -11.36
N PHE A 15 6.74 -31.81 -12.44
CA PHE A 15 6.82 -30.38 -12.67
C PHE A 15 5.43 -29.74 -12.87
N ILE A 16 4.54 -30.44 -13.58
CA ILE A 16 3.14 -30.03 -13.75
C ILE A 16 2.40 -30.05 -12.41
N LEU A 17 2.52 -31.11 -11.63
CA LEU A 17 1.90 -31.24 -10.31
C LEU A 17 2.45 -30.20 -9.32
N PHE A 18 3.75 -29.90 -9.40
CA PHE A 18 4.39 -28.85 -8.61
C PHE A 18 3.83 -27.46 -8.92
N ILE A 19 3.66 -27.12 -10.22
CA ILE A 19 3.07 -25.85 -10.65
C ILE A 19 1.61 -25.76 -10.22
N LEU A 20 0.82 -26.81 -10.44
CA LEU A 20 -0.59 -26.85 -10.07
C LEU A 20 -0.77 -26.73 -8.55
N ASN A 21 0.04 -27.41 -7.77
CA ASN A 21 -0.02 -27.36 -6.32
C ASN A 21 0.31 -25.95 -5.77
N ARG A 22 1.23 -25.24 -6.40
CA ARG A 22 1.58 -23.88 -6.06
C ARG A 22 0.45 -22.86 -6.36
N GLN A 23 -0.37 -23.15 -7.37
CA GLN A 23 -1.55 -22.31 -7.71
C GLN A 23 -2.71 -22.54 -6.72
N PHE A 24 -2.89 -23.75 -6.20
CA PHE A 24 -4.07 -24.11 -5.40
C PHE A 24 -3.87 -24.00 -3.88
N LYS A 25 -2.74 -23.53 -3.35
CA LYS A 25 -2.46 -23.31 -1.89
C LYS A 25 -3.26 -24.23 -0.95
N CYS A 26 -3.10 -25.54 -1.07
CA CYS A 26 -3.80 -26.48 -0.21
C CYS A 26 -3.06 -26.67 1.11
N LYS A 27 -3.79 -26.79 2.25
CA LYS A 27 -3.24 -26.96 3.61
C LYS A 27 -2.22 -28.12 3.77
N TYR A 28 -2.24 -29.10 2.85
CA TYR A 28 -1.35 -30.28 2.86
C TYR A 28 -0.38 -30.31 1.67
N SER A 29 -0.20 -29.20 0.97
CA SER A 29 0.61 -29.14 -0.25
C SER A 29 2.06 -29.61 -0.04
N HIS A 30 2.67 -29.26 1.09
CA HIS A 30 4.04 -29.60 1.43
C HIS A 30 4.28 -31.12 1.70
N ILE A 31 3.28 -31.79 2.31
CA ILE A 31 3.36 -33.25 2.53
C ILE A 31 3.29 -33.97 1.18
N PHE A 32 2.39 -33.51 0.31
CA PHE A 32 2.20 -34.07 -1.02
C PHE A 32 3.48 -33.91 -1.89
N GLU A 33 4.09 -32.72 -1.90
CA GLU A 33 5.34 -32.47 -2.64
C GLU A 33 6.51 -33.32 -2.14
N LYS A 34 6.68 -33.42 -0.82
CA LYS A 34 7.71 -34.29 -0.22
C LYS A 34 7.49 -35.77 -0.55
N SER A 35 6.25 -36.24 -0.54
CA SER A 35 5.92 -37.62 -0.87
C SER A 35 6.19 -37.96 -2.34
N ILE A 36 5.81 -37.10 -3.26
CA ILE A 36 6.05 -37.31 -4.70
C ILE A 36 7.54 -37.27 -5.01
N GLY A 37 8.31 -36.33 -4.43
CA GLY A 37 9.75 -36.28 -4.62
C GLY A 37 10.44 -37.56 -4.18
N LEU A 38 10.06 -38.13 -3.05
CA LEU A 38 10.58 -39.43 -2.57
C LEU A 38 10.24 -40.60 -3.50
N ILE A 39 8.98 -40.63 -3.98
CA ILE A 39 8.54 -41.68 -4.95
C ILE A 39 9.36 -41.58 -6.23
N LEU A 40 9.68 -40.40 -6.73
CA LEU A 40 10.51 -40.23 -7.92
C LEU A 40 11.97 -40.67 -7.70
N VAL A 41 12.54 -40.38 -6.53
CA VAL A 41 13.89 -40.94 -6.19
C VAL A 41 13.90 -42.44 -6.24
N ILE A 42 12.90 -43.11 -5.63
CA ILE A 42 12.76 -44.56 -5.64
C ILE A 42 12.59 -45.06 -7.08
N TRP A 43 11.70 -44.47 -7.86
CA TRP A 43 11.44 -44.86 -9.25
C TRP A 43 12.70 -44.78 -10.12
N TYR A 44 13.44 -43.68 -10.08
CA TYR A 44 14.69 -43.54 -10.86
C TYR A 44 15.78 -44.49 -10.41
N THR A 45 15.81 -44.85 -9.13
CA THR A 45 16.74 -45.83 -8.61
C THR A 45 16.49 -47.26 -9.18
N PHE A 46 15.19 -47.58 -9.43
CA PHE A 46 14.82 -48.86 -10.09
C PHE A 46 15.18 -48.90 -11.57
N ILE A 47 15.18 -47.75 -12.25
CA ILE A 47 15.56 -47.67 -13.68
C ILE A 47 17.05 -47.73 -13.86
N ASP A 48 17.80 -46.88 -13.19
CA ASP A 48 19.26 -46.87 -13.15
C ASP A 48 19.73 -46.17 -11.87
N ILE A 49 20.59 -46.86 -11.10
CA ILE A 49 21.11 -46.36 -9.83
C ILE A 49 21.80 -44.98 -9.94
N LYS A 50 22.42 -44.70 -11.09
CA LYS A 50 23.07 -43.41 -11.36
C LYS A 50 22.06 -42.27 -11.43
N TYR A 51 20.90 -42.49 -12.08
CA TYR A 51 19.81 -41.46 -12.16
C TYR A 51 19.12 -41.30 -10.81
N GLY A 52 18.94 -42.41 -10.04
CA GLY A 52 18.42 -42.35 -8.67
C GLY A 52 19.29 -41.52 -7.75
N ILE A 53 20.61 -41.68 -7.80
CA ILE A 53 21.57 -40.88 -7.02
C ILE A 53 21.54 -39.45 -7.42
N ALA A 54 21.55 -39.11 -8.74
CA ALA A 54 21.52 -37.76 -9.22
C ALA A 54 20.23 -37.02 -8.81
N PHE A 55 19.08 -37.68 -8.97
CA PHE A 55 17.81 -37.13 -8.55
C PHE A 55 17.71 -36.99 -7.03
N GLY A 56 18.24 -37.95 -6.28
CA GLY A 56 18.33 -37.91 -4.81
C GLY A 56 19.12 -36.70 -4.32
N ILE A 57 20.25 -36.39 -4.95
CA ILE A 57 21.05 -35.19 -4.61
C ILE A 57 20.25 -33.93 -4.86
N ILE A 58 19.60 -33.81 -6.03
CA ILE A 58 18.76 -32.64 -6.37
C ILE A 58 17.62 -32.51 -5.36
N TYR A 59 16.97 -33.62 -5.00
CA TYR A 59 15.88 -33.62 -4.04
C TYR A 59 16.36 -33.28 -2.62
N MET A 60 17.53 -33.74 -2.20
CA MET A 60 18.14 -33.33 -0.92
C MET A 60 18.46 -31.83 -0.88
N ILE A 61 18.99 -31.27 -1.96
CA ILE A 61 19.23 -29.83 -2.05
C ILE A 61 17.89 -29.04 -1.95
N TYR A 62 16.83 -29.53 -2.61
CA TYR A 62 15.50 -28.97 -2.50
C TYR A 62 14.99 -29.01 -1.05
N LEU A 63 15.09 -30.14 -0.36
CA LEU A 63 14.68 -30.31 1.05
C LEU A 63 15.50 -29.43 2.00
N MET A 64 16.82 -29.29 1.78
CA MET A 64 17.65 -28.39 2.59
C MET A 64 17.28 -26.93 2.43
N ARG A 65 16.95 -26.49 1.22
CA ARG A 65 16.45 -25.12 0.97
C ARG A 65 15.07 -24.94 1.60
N TRP A 66 14.20 -25.93 1.50
CA TRP A 66 12.87 -25.90 2.10
C TRP A 66 12.92 -25.84 3.63
N ASN A 67 13.71 -26.71 4.25
CA ASN A 67 13.88 -26.73 5.70
C ASN A 67 14.53 -25.44 6.24
N ARG A 68 15.41 -24.78 5.46
CA ARG A 68 15.90 -23.45 5.79
C ARG A 68 14.79 -22.41 5.73
N PHE A 69 13.91 -22.51 4.76
CA PHE A 69 12.77 -21.60 4.62
C PHE A 69 11.75 -21.80 5.74
N GLU A 70 11.36 -23.05 6.05
CA GLU A 70 10.47 -23.38 7.19
C GLU A 70 11.12 -23.03 8.55
N ALA A 71 12.42 -23.26 8.71
CA ALA A 71 13.14 -22.86 9.92
C ALA A 71 13.21 -21.32 10.06
N PHE A 72 13.33 -20.61 8.94
CA PHE A 72 13.31 -19.15 8.92
C PHE A 72 11.91 -18.61 9.23
N GLU A 73 10.85 -19.13 8.61
CA GLU A 73 9.46 -18.82 8.99
C GLU A 73 9.13 -19.23 10.43
N GLY A 74 9.59 -20.39 10.87
CA GLY A 74 9.42 -20.86 12.26
C GLY A 74 10.20 -20.01 13.26
N LEU A 75 11.38 -19.50 12.91
CA LEU A 75 12.17 -18.57 13.72
C LEU A 75 11.57 -17.17 13.72
N GLU A 76 11.02 -16.70 12.60
CA GLU A 76 10.26 -15.44 12.56
C GLU A 76 8.97 -15.57 13.38
N ASN A 77 8.20 -16.64 13.19
CA ASN A 77 6.97 -16.87 13.96
C ASN A 77 7.26 -17.08 15.46
N ASN A 78 8.33 -17.80 15.84
CA ASN A 78 8.72 -17.96 17.24
C ASN A 78 9.41 -16.71 17.83
N LYS A 79 10.09 -15.91 17.03
CA LYS A 79 10.60 -14.60 17.44
C LYS A 79 9.48 -13.58 17.59
N ILE A 80 8.47 -13.64 16.71
CA ILE A 80 7.25 -12.83 16.80
C ILE A 80 6.40 -13.26 18.01
N LEU A 81 6.37 -14.55 18.36
CA LEU A 81 5.66 -15.06 19.55
C LEU A 81 6.41 -14.83 20.88
N LYS A 82 7.71 -14.49 20.86
CA LYS A 82 8.52 -14.24 22.07
C LYS A 82 9.00 -12.80 22.26
N THR A 83 8.78 -11.91 21.27
CA THR A 83 9.13 -10.51 21.40
C THR A 83 7.88 -9.65 21.22
N ASN A 84 7.42 -9.14 22.33
CA ASN A 84 6.39 -8.13 22.52
C ASN A 84 4.96 -8.66 22.31
N GLU A 85 4.32 -9.06 23.39
CA GLU A 85 2.98 -8.57 23.64
C GLU A 85 3.04 -7.06 23.41
N TYR A 86 2.58 -6.60 22.25
CA TYR A 86 2.39 -5.19 21.98
C TYR A 86 1.45 -4.69 23.05
N ASP A 87 1.96 -3.92 23.98
CA ASP A 87 1.16 -3.31 25.03
C ASP A 87 0.34 -2.18 24.38
N TYR A 88 -0.75 -2.59 23.72
CA TYR A 88 -1.63 -1.67 23.01
C TYR A 88 -2.29 -0.66 23.96
N GLU A 89 -2.46 -1.00 25.23
CA GLU A 89 -2.94 -0.05 26.24
C GLU A 89 -1.90 1.04 26.46
N LYS A 90 -0.64 0.68 26.61
CA LYS A 90 0.46 1.64 26.72
C LYS A 90 0.63 2.50 25.47
N MET A 91 0.42 1.91 24.27
CA MET A 91 0.44 2.68 23.01
C MET A 91 -0.71 3.69 22.99
N LYS A 92 -1.90 3.31 23.46
CA LYS A 92 -3.06 4.17 23.56
C LYS A 92 -2.82 5.33 24.53
N GLU A 93 -2.26 5.06 25.71
CA GLU A 93 -1.87 6.09 26.67
C GLU A 93 -0.83 7.08 26.15
N ASN A 94 0.10 6.62 25.32
CA ASN A 94 1.16 7.44 24.71
C ASN A 94 0.81 7.99 23.32
N ALA A 95 -0.41 7.78 22.84
CA ALA A 95 -0.84 8.25 21.53
C ALA A 95 -0.87 9.79 21.52
N ILE A 96 -0.15 10.38 20.57
CA ILE A 96 -0.15 11.83 20.33
C ILE A 96 -1.02 12.21 19.15
N ILE A 97 -1.50 11.22 18.41
CA ILE A 97 -2.44 11.35 17.30
C ILE A 97 -3.84 11.00 17.83
N PRO A 98 -4.88 11.78 17.54
CA PRO A 98 -6.25 11.43 17.85
C PRO A 98 -6.63 10.05 17.34
N LEU A 99 -7.34 9.27 18.18
CA LEU A 99 -7.71 7.89 17.84
C LEU A 99 -8.97 7.84 17.00
N ASP A 100 -8.96 8.52 15.87
CA ASP A 100 -10.04 8.61 14.90
C ASP A 100 -9.57 8.08 13.55
N ILE A 101 -10.38 7.23 12.89
CA ILE A 101 -10.17 6.75 11.53
C ILE A 101 -11.20 7.39 10.61
N TYR A 102 -10.74 8.06 9.57
CA TYR A 102 -11.57 8.69 8.56
C TYR A 102 -11.45 7.98 7.22
N GLN A 103 -12.59 7.59 6.66
CA GLN A 103 -12.70 7.07 5.30
C GLN A 103 -13.81 7.82 4.56
N THR A 104 -13.74 7.85 3.22
CA THR A 104 -14.81 8.39 2.39
C THR A 104 -15.14 7.48 1.22
N TRP A 105 -16.42 7.48 0.85
CA TRP A 105 -16.97 6.88 -0.34
C TRP A 105 -18.17 7.71 -0.79
N HIS A 106 -18.50 7.70 -2.08
CA HIS A 106 -19.56 8.57 -2.62
C HIS A 106 -20.97 8.31 -2.02
N THR A 107 -21.15 7.25 -1.26
CA THR A 107 -22.42 6.89 -0.57
C THR A 107 -22.16 6.04 0.66
N LYS A 108 -23.07 6.07 1.63
CA LYS A 108 -23.03 5.16 2.80
C LYS A 108 -23.30 3.70 2.45
N ASN A 109 -23.98 3.45 1.33
CA ASN A 109 -24.27 2.09 0.86
C ASN A 109 -23.02 1.50 0.19
N LEU A 110 -22.18 0.89 0.99
CA LEU A 110 -20.94 0.28 0.52
C LEU A 110 -21.20 -1.00 -0.27
N PRO A 111 -20.41 -1.28 -1.33
CA PRO A 111 -20.35 -2.62 -1.93
C PRO A 111 -20.06 -3.68 -0.87
N THR A 112 -20.53 -4.91 -1.10
CA THR A 112 -20.50 -5.98 -0.09
C THR A 112 -19.12 -6.23 0.48
N LYS A 113 -18.11 -6.42 -0.38
CA LYS A 113 -16.73 -6.71 0.07
C LYS A 113 -16.05 -5.49 0.70
N MET A 114 -16.36 -4.31 0.20
CA MET A 114 -15.92 -3.04 0.82
C MET A 114 -16.49 -2.90 2.23
N GLY A 115 -17.79 -3.18 2.42
CA GLY A 115 -18.45 -3.15 3.74
C GLY A 115 -17.88 -4.20 4.70
N GLU A 116 -17.58 -5.42 4.21
CA GLU A 116 -16.88 -6.45 4.99
C GLU A 116 -15.48 -5.97 5.41
N ASN A 117 -14.74 -5.35 4.49
CA ASN A 117 -13.41 -4.79 4.75
C ASN A 117 -13.46 -3.71 5.85
N VAL A 118 -14.41 -2.80 5.77
CA VAL A 118 -14.62 -1.76 6.80
C VAL A 118 -14.94 -2.38 8.16
N LYS A 119 -15.83 -3.35 8.22
CA LYS A 119 -16.14 -4.07 9.49
C LYS A 119 -14.89 -4.73 10.08
N ASN A 120 -14.06 -5.33 9.24
CA ASN A 120 -12.80 -5.96 9.67
C ASN A 120 -11.79 -4.91 10.15
N LEU A 121 -11.70 -3.75 9.49
CA LEU A 121 -10.85 -2.64 9.93
C LEU A 121 -11.25 -2.15 11.33
N ILE A 122 -12.54 -1.93 11.57
CA ILE A 122 -13.07 -1.50 12.88
C ILE A 122 -12.80 -2.57 13.95
N LYS A 123 -13.12 -3.84 13.66
CA LYS A 123 -12.88 -4.95 14.59
C LYS A 123 -11.41 -5.09 14.97
N LYS A 124 -10.52 -4.81 14.05
CA LYS A 124 -9.06 -4.94 14.25
C LYS A 124 -8.47 -3.78 15.04
N ASN A 125 -9.08 -2.61 14.97
CA ASN A 125 -8.61 -1.39 15.63
C ASN A 125 -9.69 -0.82 16.58
N PRO A 126 -10.08 -1.57 17.62
CA PRO A 126 -11.17 -1.17 18.52
C PRO A 126 -10.82 0.05 19.40
N GLU A 127 -9.56 0.45 19.40
CA GLU A 127 -9.05 1.63 20.11
C GLU A 127 -9.49 2.95 19.44
N PHE A 128 -9.88 2.88 18.14
CA PHE A 128 -10.24 4.05 17.34
C PHE A 128 -11.74 4.20 17.21
N GLU A 129 -12.20 5.45 17.16
CA GLU A 129 -13.51 5.81 16.65
C GLU A 129 -13.46 5.84 15.12
N TYR A 130 -14.42 5.18 14.46
CA TYR A 130 -14.47 5.05 13.01
C TYR A 130 -15.51 5.95 12.38
N HIS A 131 -15.12 6.73 11.37
CA HIS A 131 -15.96 7.68 10.67
C HIS A 131 -15.95 7.42 9.16
N LEU A 132 -17.10 7.08 8.60
CA LEU A 132 -17.32 7.04 7.15
C LEU A 132 -18.07 8.29 6.74
N TYR A 133 -17.55 9.01 5.75
CA TYR A 133 -18.19 10.19 5.17
C TYR A 133 -18.60 9.91 3.71
N ASP A 134 -19.83 10.26 3.35
CA ASP A 134 -20.24 10.33 1.96
C ASP A 134 -19.98 11.72 1.36
N ASP A 135 -20.28 11.89 0.06
CA ASP A 135 -20.01 13.17 -0.63
C ASP A 135 -20.77 14.36 -0.01
N TYR A 136 -21.98 14.10 0.47
CA TYR A 136 -22.79 15.14 1.12
C TYR A 136 -22.20 15.55 2.48
N GLU A 137 -21.81 14.59 3.28
CA GLU A 137 -21.22 14.83 4.60
C GLU A 137 -19.81 15.45 4.48
N CYS A 138 -19.03 15.09 3.46
CA CYS A 138 -17.76 15.74 3.16
C CYS A 138 -17.96 17.25 2.88
N ARG A 139 -18.95 17.57 2.04
CA ARG A 139 -19.30 18.96 1.73
C ARG A 139 -19.81 19.71 2.95
N ASP A 140 -20.70 19.11 3.74
CA ASP A 140 -21.27 19.71 4.95
C ASP A 140 -20.19 19.97 6.01
N PHE A 141 -19.24 19.04 6.18
CA PHE A 141 -18.08 19.25 7.05
C PHE A 141 -17.26 20.47 6.64
N ILE A 142 -16.95 20.62 5.35
CA ILE A 142 -16.19 21.79 4.85
C ILE A 142 -17.00 23.06 5.09
N LYS A 143 -18.29 23.07 4.76
CA LYS A 143 -19.19 24.19 4.97
C LYS A 143 -19.22 24.68 6.41
N LYS A 144 -19.15 23.76 7.38
CA LYS A 144 -19.22 24.08 8.81
C LYS A 144 -17.90 24.55 9.43
N ASN A 145 -16.78 24.12 8.87
CA ASN A 145 -15.48 24.26 9.52
C ASN A 145 -14.48 25.16 8.79
N PHE A 146 -14.77 25.55 7.54
CA PHE A 146 -13.88 26.34 6.70
C PHE A 146 -14.63 27.54 6.09
N ASP A 147 -13.86 28.46 5.53
CA ASP A 147 -14.42 29.63 4.86
C ASP A 147 -15.10 29.26 3.52
N LYS A 148 -15.72 30.27 2.94
CA LYS A 148 -16.49 30.13 1.70
C LYS A 148 -15.61 29.75 0.51
N ASP A 149 -14.34 30.13 0.51
CA ASP A 149 -13.42 29.84 -0.59
C ASP A 149 -13.08 28.36 -0.66
N VAL A 150 -12.87 27.68 0.49
CA VAL A 150 -12.65 26.23 0.55
C VAL A 150 -13.89 25.47 0.11
N LEU A 151 -15.09 25.91 0.51
CA LEU A 151 -16.33 25.30 0.07
C LEU A 151 -16.53 25.46 -1.45
N ASN A 152 -16.29 26.66 -1.98
CA ASN A 152 -16.36 26.92 -3.41
C ASN A 152 -15.37 26.05 -4.19
N ALA A 153 -14.16 25.87 -3.66
CA ALA A 153 -13.17 24.99 -4.27
C ALA A 153 -13.68 23.53 -4.31
N PHE A 154 -14.26 23.02 -3.22
CA PHE A 154 -14.85 21.69 -3.19
C PHE A 154 -15.99 21.53 -4.21
N ASP A 155 -16.87 22.51 -4.30
CA ASP A 155 -18.02 22.49 -5.21
C ASP A 155 -17.58 22.58 -6.69
N SER A 156 -16.53 23.33 -6.97
CA SER A 156 -16.00 23.52 -8.34
C SER A 156 -15.22 22.33 -8.88
N LEU A 157 -14.65 21.49 -8.02
CA LEU A 157 -13.93 20.29 -8.45
C LEU A 157 -14.90 19.23 -8.99
N ILE A 158 -14.71 18.76 -10.24
CA ILE A 158 -15.55 17.70 -10.85
C ILE A 158 -15.09 16.30 -10.40
N PRO A 159 -13.78 15.95 -10.43
CA PRO A 159 -13.38 14.59 -10.07
C PRO A 159 -13.65 14.29 -8.60
N GLY A 160 -14.39 13.21 -8.30
CA GLY A 160 -14.61 12.77 -6.91
C GLY A 160 -13.31 12.49 -6.14
N ALA A 161 -12.26 12.02 -6.83
CA ALA A 161 -10.95 11.84 -6.22
C ALA A 161 -10.34 13.17 -5.75
N TYR A 162 -10.50 14.26 -6.52
CA TYR A 162 -10.01 15.58 -6.15
C TYR A 162 -10.81 16.19 -4.99
N LYS A 163 -12.13 15.96 -4.97
CA LYS A 163 -12.97 16.32 -3.81
C LYS A 163 -12.52 15.59 -2.55
N ALA A 164 -12.24 14.28 -2.68
CA ALA A 164 -11.72 13.47 -1.58
C ALA A 164 -10.34 13.95 -1.11
N ASP A 165 -9.46 14.39 -2.02
CA ASP A 165 -8.15 14.96 -1.68
C ASP A 165 -8.30 16.23 -0.83
N LEU A 166 -9.13 17.17 -1.25
CA LEU A 166 -9.40 18.40 -0.47
C LEU A 166 -10.01 18.06 0.90
N TRP A 167 -11.02 17.18 0.92
CA TRP A 167 -11.70 16.84 2.16
C TRP A 167 -10.78 16.14 3.17
N ARG A 168 -9.91 15.20 2.74
CA ARG A 168 -8.99 14.51 3.66
C ARG A 168 -7.98 15.46 4.30
N TYR A 169 -7.55 16.50 3.58
CA TYR A 169 -6.72 17.55 4.17
C TYR A 169 -7.51 18.38 5.18
N CYS A 170 -8.76 18.73 4.85
CA CYS A 170 -9.63 19.49 5.74
C CYS A 170 -9.94 18.74 7.05
N ILE A 171 -10.35 17.46 6.98
CA ILE A 171 -10.71 16.68 8.17
C ILE A 171 -9.50 16.47 9.08
N LEU A 172 -8.35 16.09 8.53
CA LEU A 172 -7.14 15.90 9.32
C LEU A 172 -6.56 17.21 9.84
N TYR A 173 -6.66 18.31 9.08
CA TYR A 173 -6.25 19.61 9.60
C TYR A 173 -7.07 20.02 10.82
N LYS A 174 -8.37 19.82 10.77
CA LYS A 174 -9.28 20.21 11.86
C LYS A 174 -9.19 19.29 13.07
N ASN A 175 -9.24 17.99 12.86
CA ASN A 175 -9.43 17.00 13.92
C ASN A 175 -8.15 16.19 14.22
N GLY A 176 -7.19 16.13 13.29
CA GLY A 176 -6.12 15.14 13.36
C GLY A 176 -6.63 13.73 13.08
N GLY A 177 -5.87 12.70 13.51
CA GLY A 177 -6.26 11.30 13.35
C GLY A 177 -5.64 10.61 12.14
N VAL A 178 -6.27 9.53 11.71
CA VAL A 178 -5.82 8.67 10.61
C VAL A 178 -6.81 8.76 9.45
N TYR A 179 -6.37 9.27 8.31
CA TYR A 179 -7.08 9.08 7.05
C TYR A 179 -6.55 7.82 6.37
N LEU A 180 -7.45 6.97 5.92
CA LEU A 180 -7.12 5.75 5.19
C LEU A 180 -8.10 5.55 4.03
N ASP A 181 -7.61 5.49 2.78
CA ASP A 181 -8.49 5.16 1.65
C ASP A 181 -9.26 3.86 1.91
N ILE A 182 -10.55 3.84 1.58
CA ILE A 182 -11.46 2.71 1.84
C ILE A 182 -11.04 1.39 1.18
N LYS A 183 -10.13 1.47 0.20
CA LYS A 183 -9.54 0.31 -0.47
C LYS A 183 -8.61 -0.52 0.42
N PHE A 184 -8.15 0.01 1.54
CA PHE A 184 -7.11 -0.59 2.35
C PHE A 184 -7.65 -1.45 3.50
N LYS A 185 -6.88 -2.49 3.80
CA LYS A 185 -6.98 -3.30 5.02
C LYS A 185 -5.64 -3.35 5.73
N CYS A 186 -5.64 -3.48 7.04
CA CYS A 186 -4.43 -3.76 7.81
C CYS A 186 -4.02 -5.23 7.66
N GLU A 187 -2.72 -5.49 7.52
CA GLU A 187 -2.16 -6.85 7.55
C GLU A 187 -2.33 -7.48 8.95
N ASP A 188 -2.32 -8.81 9.04
CA ASP A 188 -2.70 -9.53 10.27
C ASP A 188 -1.86 -9.17 11.50
N ASN A 189 -0.59 -8.89 11.28
CA ASN A 189 0.38 -8.56 12.33
C ASN A 189 0.60 -7.04 12.50
N PHE A 190 -0.39 -6.20 12.17
CA PHE A 190 -0.30 -4.74 12.26
C PHE A 190 -1.63 -4.13 12.69
N LYS A 191 -1.56 -3.15 13.59
CA LYS A 191 -2.68 -2.29 14.01
C LYS A 191 -2.35 -0.82 13.80
N LEU A 192 -3.35 0.01 13.53
CA LEU A 192 -3.16 1.45 13.31
C LEU A 192 -2.62 2.19 14.53
N ILE A 193 -2.86 1.66 15.74
CA ILE A 193 -2.31 2.23 16.99
C ILE A 193 -0.76 2.28 16.97
N GLU A 194 -0.09 1.42 16.18
CA GLU A 194 1.35 1.43 16.01
C GLU A 194 1.88 2.68 15.27
N LEU A 195 0.98 3.51 14.71
CA LEU A 195 1.30 4.75 14.00
C LEU A 195 0.85 6.01 14.76
N THR A 196 0.60 5.94 16.08
CA THR A 196 0.06 7.08 16.82
C THR A 196 1.08 7.83 17.68
N ASP A 197 2.34 7.39 17.65
CA ASP A 197 3.47 7.99 18.39
C ASP A 197 4.03 9.27 17.74
N LYS A 198 3.75 9.49 16.47
CA LYS A 198 4.13 10.68 15.69
C LYS A 198 3.26 10.84 14.47
N GLU A 199 3.48 11.91 13.69
CA GLU A 199 2.86 12.07 12.38
C GLU A 199 3.54 11.17 11.34
N TYR A 200 2.75 10.54 10.45
CA TYR A 200 3.25 9.69 9.38
C TYR A 200 2.69 10.12 8.03
N PHE A 201 3.60 10.27 7.09
CA PHE A 201 3.33 10.42 5.66
C PHE A 201 3.96 9.26 4.90
N VAL A 202 3.37 8.90 3.77
CA VAL A 202 3.82 7.77 2.95
C VAL A 202 4.53 8.32 1.72
N LEU A 203 5.78 7.93 1.51
CA LEU A 203 6.49 8.29 0.29
C LEU A 203 5.84 7.56 -0.90
N ASP A 204 5.41 8.33 -1.90
CA ASP A 204 4.92 7.75 -3.14
C ASP A 204 6.10 7.22 -3.98
N ARG A 205 5.81 6.50 -5.04
CA ARG A 205 6.75 5.72 -5.88
C ARG A 205 7.73 6.58 -6.71
N PRO A 206 8.76 7.23 -6.13
CA PRO A 206 9.70 8.06 -6.89
C PRO A 206 10.52 7.23 -7.89
N TYR A 207 10.78 5.97 -7.56
CA TYR A 207 11.62 5.03 -8.33
C TYR A 207 10.93 4.44 -9.55
N ALA A 208 9.59 4.45 -9.64
CA ALA A 208 8.86 3.90 -10.78
C ALA A 208 9.09 4.69 -12.08
N ARG A 209 9.46 5.98 -11.97
CA ARG A 209 9.72 6.85 -13.13
C ARG A 209 11.16 6.81 -13.64
N TYR A 210 12.11 6.41 -12.79
CA TYR A 210 13.55 6.58 -13.07
C TYR A 210 14.26 5.30 -13.43
N ASN A 211 13.55 4.18 -13.74
CA ASN A 211 14.17 2.88 -14.04
C ASN A 211 15.27 2.50 -13.02
N ILE A 212 15.12 2.91 -11.78
CA ILE A 212 15.97 2.44 -10.70
C ILE A 212 15.65 0.96 -10.58
N ASN A 213 16.55 0.16 -11.10
CA ASN A 213 16.46 -1.30 -11.13
C ASN A 213 16.57 -1.80 -9.69
N ILE A 214 15.45 -1.80 -8.97
CA ILE A 214 15.33 -2.47 -7.68
C ILE A 214 15.07 -3.94 -8.05
N GLN A 215 16.14 -4.62 -8.46
CA GLN A 215 16.11 -6.05 -8.76
C GLN A 215 16.01 -6.91 -7.52
N ASP A 216 16.10 -6.31 -6.34
CA ASP A 216 16.11 -7.06 -5.10
C ASP A 216 14.70 -7.17 -4.55
N ASP A 217 14.27 -8.41 -4.43
CA ASP A 217 13.13 -8.84 -3.65
C ASP A 217 13.12 -8.08 -2.32
N ILE A 218 12.04 -7.36 -2.06
CA ILE A 218 11.85 -6.59 -0.82
C ILE A 218 12.08 -7.46 0.44
N ALA A 219 11.98 -8.79 0.29
CA ALA A 219 12.28 -9.77 1.33
C ALA A 219 13.76 -9.86 1.75
N THR A 220 14.70 -9.35 0.95
CA THR A 220 16.15 -9.46 1.23
C THR A 220 16.78 -8.19 1.78
N VAL A 221 16.03 -7.10 1.83
CA VAL A 221 16.55 -5.81 2.25
C VAL A 221 16.44 -5.62 3.77
N ASN A 222 17.26 -6.37 4.50
CA ASN A 222 17.48 -6.18 5.95
C ASN A 222 18.45 -5.04 6.29
N ASP A 223 18.78 -4.17 5.34
CA ASP A 223 19.80 -3.16 5.52
C ASP A 223 19.19 -1.80 5.88
N LYS A 224 19.52 -1.31 7.08
CA LYS A 224 19.25 0.07 7.52
C LYS A 224 19.78 1.13 6.52
N ASN A 225 20.68 0.74 5.64
CA ASN A 225 21.31 1.58 4.62
C ASN A 225 20.58 1.53 3.26
N TYR A 226 19.61 0.63 3.05
CA TYR A 226 18.92 0.48 1.76
C TYR A 226 18.33 1.80 1.27
N TYR A 227 17.58 2.47 2.12
CA TYR A 227 17.01 3.78 1.79
C TYR A 227 18.09 4.82 1.53
N LYS A 228 19.16 4.82 2.31
CA LYS A 228 20.33 5.67 2.10
C LYS A 228 21.00 5.38 0.74
N HIS A 229 21.03 4.12 0.31
CA HIS A 229 21.67 3.71 -0.95
C HIS A 229 20.79 4.05 -2.17
N VAL A 230 19.50 3.78 -2.10
CA VAL A 230 18.53 4.15 -3.14
C VAL A 230 18.50 5.66 -3.33
N TYR A 231 18.50 6.43 -2.26
CA TYR A 231 18.44 7.88 -2.30
C TYR A 231 19.79 8.58 -2.53
N LYS A 232 20.91 7.93 -2.19
CA LYS A 232 22.26 8.50 -2.41
C LYS A 232 22.62 8.61 -3.90
N ASN A 233 22.02 7.76 -4.74
CA ASN A 233 22.25 7.74 -6.19
C ASN A 233 21.22 8.57 -6.97
N ILE A 234 20.26 9.19 -6.31
CA ILE A 234 19.30 10.09 -6.95
C ILE A 234 19.96 11.48 -7.02
N ASP A 235 20.14 11.98 -8.24
CA ASP A 235 20.72 13.31 -8.49
C ASP A 235 20.03 14.39 -7.66
N THR A 236 20.80 15.31 -7.09
CA THR A 236 20.29 16.46 -6.33
C THR A 236 19.31 17.32 -7.14
N ASN A 237 19.41 17.30 -8.48
CA ASN A 237 18.47 17.97 -9.37
C ASN A 237 17.10 17.29 -9.39
N PHE A 238 17.01 15.99 -9.17
CA PHE A 238 15.75 15.26 -9.01
C PHE A 238 14.89 15.82 -7.88
N TRP A 239 15.50 16.09 -6.74
CA TRP A 239 14.82 16.63 -5.57
C TRP A 239 14.31 18.06 -5.76
N LYS A 240 15.00 18.81 -6.62
CA LYS A 240 14.60 20.16 -7.04
C LYS A 240 13.49 20.15 -8.09
N SER A 241 13.26 19.01 -8.75
CA SER A 241 12.37 18.88 -9.91
C SER A 241 10.87 18.79 -9.57
N LYS A 242 10.44 19.01 -8.34
CA LYS A 242 9.04 18.88 -7.90
C LYS A 242 8.38 17.51 -8.16
N GLU A 243 9.15 16.44 -8.32
CA GLU A 243 8.61 15.16 -8.79
C GLU A 243 8.34 14.14 -7.67
N ILE A 244 8.58 14.52 -6.41
CA ILE A 244 8.39 13.63 -5.27
C ILE A 244 7.00 13.83 -4.69
N GLY A 245 6.16 12.79 -4.83
CA GLY A 245 4.86 12.75 -4.20
C GLY A 245 4.89 12.14 -2.81
N LEU A 246 3.93 12.53 -1.99
CA LEU A 246 3.52 11.79 -0.81
C LEU A 246 2.16 11.16 -1.05
N TYR A 247 2.08 9.83 -0.84
CA TYR A 247 0.88 9.07 -1.10
C TYR A 247 -0.20 9.38 -0.07
N ASN A 248 -1.11 10.27 -0.43
CA ASN A 248 -2.14 10.80 0.45
C ASN A 248 -3.32 9.83 0.73
N ALA A 249 -3.17 8.57 0.34
CA ALA A 249 -4.13 7.51 0.64
C ALA A 249 -4.01 6.94 2.07
N LEU A 250 -2.92 7.21 2.76
CA LEU A 250 -2.73 7.07 4.21
C LEU A 250 -2.00 8.31 4.73
N MET A 251 -2.59 8.97 5.70
CA MET A 251 -1.98 10.06 6.44
C MET A 251 -2.34 9.94 7.91
N VAL A 252 -1.38 10.19 8.78
CA VAL A 252 -1.54 10.17 10.24
C VAL A 252 -1.03 11.49 10.76
N CYS A 253 -1.91 12.35 11.24
CA CYS A 253 -1.59 13.75 11.53
C CYS A 253 -2.17 14.21 12.85
N LYS A 254 -1.44 15.13 13.50
CA LYS A 254 -2.02 15.98 14.55
C LYS A 254 -2.98 17.00 13.95
N PRO A 255 -3.94 17.52 14.71
CA PRO A 255 -4.72 18.66 14.27
C PRO A 255 -3.82 19.88 14.04
N ASN A 256 -4.26 20.79 13.19
CA ASN A 256 -3.56 22.04 12.83
C ASN A 256 -2.20 21.81 12.16
N ASN A 257 -2.01 20.68 11.45
CA ASN A 257 -0.79 20.44 10.69
C ASN A 257 -0.64 21.50 9.57
N PRO A 258 0.46 22.30 9.57
CA PRO A 258 0.62 23.43 8.66
C PRO A 258 0.75 23.00 7.19
N ILE A 259 1.25 21.80 6.92
CA ILE A 259 1.39 21.27 5.56
C ILE A 259 0.01 21.02 4.93
N LEU A 260 -0.94 20.52 5.73
CA LEU A 260 -2.31 20.29 5.28
C LEU A 260 -3.01 21.62 4.98
N LEU A 261 -2.81 22.67 5.79
CA LEU A 261 -3.34 24.00 5.52
C LEU A 261 -2.77 24.57 4.23
N GLU A 262 -1.49 24.39 3.96
CA GLU A 262 -0.88 24.84 2.71
C GLU A 262 -1.43 24.08 1.49
N CYS A 263 -1.71 22.78 1.63
CA CYS A 263 -2.38 22.00 0.59
C CYS A 263 -3.80 22.55 0.32
N ILE A 264 -4.59 22.81 1.37
CA ILE A 264 -5.93 23.38 1.26
C ILE A 264 -5.87 24.71 0.52
N ASN A 265 -5.01 25.65 0.96
CA ASN A 265 -4.87 26.97 0.34
C ASN A 265 -4.43 26.88 -1.12
N SER A 266 -3.52 25.95 -1.44
CA SER A 266 -3.07 25.75 -2.82
C SER A 266 -4.17 25.17 -3.72
N ILE A 267 -5.03 24.29 -3.20
CA ILE A 267 -6.17 23.78 -3.96
C ILE A 267 -7.17 24.91 -4.23
N VAL A 268 -7.45 25.75 -3.23
CA VAL A 268 -8.31 26.94 -3.41
C VAL A 268 -7.76 27.82 -4.51
N GLU A 269 -6.46 28.09 -4.52
CA GLU A 269 -5.83 28.93 -5.54
C GLU A 269 -5.85 28.25 -6.92
N ASN A 270 -5.56 26.95 -7.00
CA ASN A 270 -5.65 26.18 -8.25
C ASN A 270 -7.06 26.24 -8.85
N VAL A 271 -8.10 26.17 -8.02
CA VAL A 271 -9.49 26.29 -8.48
C VAL A 271 -9.80 27.71 -8.96
N LYS A 272 -9.42 28.74 -8.20
CA LYS A 272 -9.63 30.15 -8.59
C LYS A 272 -8.98 30.48 -9.93
N GLN A 273 -7.79 29.95 -10.18
CA GLN A 273 -7.03 30.18 -11.41
C GLN A 273 -7.35 29.16 -12.51
N GLN A 274 -8.22 28.18 -12.25
CA GLN A 274 -8.44 27.02 -13.12
C GLN A 274 -7.12 26.37 -13.58
N ASN A 275 -6.18 26.21 -12.63
CA ASN A 275 -4.85 25.70 -12.88
C ASN A 275 -4.88 24.17 -13.01
N TYR A 276 -4.37 23.66 -14.13
CA TYR A 276 -4.27 22.22 -14.40
C TYR A 276 -2.93 21.63 -13.99
N ASP A 277 -1.97 22.49 -13.61
CA ASP A 277 -0.59 22.09 -13.36
C ASP A 277 0.02 21.24 -14.50
N TYR A 278 1.29 20.87 -14.39
CA TYR A 278 1.96 20.04 -15.40
C TYR A 278 1.60 18.55 -15.27
N ASN A 279 1.02 18.13 -14.13
CA ASN A 279 0.64 16.77 -13.85
C ASN A 279 -0.60 16.70 -12.96
N HIS A 280 -1.53 15.82 -13.32
CA HIS A 280 -2.80 15.61 -12.64
C HIS A 280 -2.71 15.31 -11.13
N LEU A 281 -1.55 14.83 -10.64
CA LEU A 281 -1.32 14.56 -9.22
C LEU A 281 -0.94 15.81 -8.41
N TYR A 282 -0.62 16.91 -9.09
CA TYR A 282 -0.20 18.15 -8.44
C TYR A 282 -1.34 19.16 -8.24
N VAL A 283 -2.47 18.92 -8.88
CA VAL A 283 -3.66 19.78 -8.71
C VAL A 283 -4.19 19.69 -7.27
N THR A 284 -4.33 18.47 -6.72
CA THR A 284 -4.90 18.22 -5.38
C THR A 284 -4.20 17.11 -4.60
N GLY A 285 -3.52 16.21 -5.28
CA GLY A 285 -3.16 14.87 -4.79
C GLY A 285 -1.74 14.74 -4.26
N PRO A 286 -1.13 13.54 -4.45
CA PRO A 286 0.18 13.17 -3.90
C PRO A 286 1.31 14.13 -4.29
N GLY A 287 1.28 14.66 -5.51
CA GLY A 287 2.30 15.60 -5.99
C GLY A 287 2.26 16.92 -5.20
N LEU A 288 1.06 17.49 -5.01
CA LEU A 288 0.88 18.70 -4.22
C LEU A 288 1.33 18.49 -2.77
N LEU A 289 0.91 17.41 -2.14
CA LEU A 289 1.31 17.11 -0.76
C LEU A 289 2.84 16.97 -0.62
N GLY A 290 3.48 16.28 -1.57
CA GLY A 290 4.94 16.17 -1.60
C GLY A 290 5.63 17.52 -1.78
N GLU A 291 5.15 18.36 -2.69
CA GLU A 291 5.68 19.71 -2.88
C GLU A 291 5.64 20.53 -1.59
N LYS A 292 4.50 20.54 -0.89
CA LYS A 292 4.35 21.31 0.37
C LYS A 292 5.18 20.73 1.50
N TYR A 293 5.25 19.40 1.59
CA TYR A 293 6.05 18.73 2.63
C TYR A 293 7.54 19.01 2.47
N PHE A 294 8.08 18.83 1.26
CA PHE A 294 9.52 18.94 1.05
C PHE A 294 9.99 20.39 0.96
N LYS A 295 9.26 21.29 0.30
CA LYS A 295 9.62 22.73 0.14
C LYS A 295 11.12 22.98 -0.07
N GLY A 296 11.75 22.18 -0.94
CA GLY A 296 13.17 22.26 -1.23
C GLY A 296 14.11 21.63 -0.18
N ASP A 297 13.60 21.11 0.92
CA ASP A 297 14.38 20.39 1.95
C ASP A 297 14.25 18.87 1.79
N CYS A 298 15.14 18.31 0.99
CA CYS A 298 15.17 16.86 0.71
C CYS A 298 15.67 16.02 1.91
N SER A 299 16.26 16.63 2.93
CA SER A 299 16.69 15.91 4.13
C SER A 299 15.51 15.31 4.89
N LYS A 300 14.30 15.85 4.69
CA LYS A 300 13.05 15.34 5.27
C LYS A 300 12.72 13.93 4.83
N ILE A 301 13.19 13.45 3.67
CA ILE A 301 12.99 12.08 3.22
C ILE A 301 13.52 11.05 4.21
N ASN A 302 14.67 11.33 4.83
CA ASN A 302 15.25 10.44 5.82
C ASN A 302 14.40 10.26 7.09
N ARG A 303 13.32 11.04 7.23
CA ARG A 303 12.34 10.95 8.33
C ARG A 303 11.09 10.17 7.97
N ILE A 304 10.94 9.74 6.71
CA ILE A 304 9.79 8.98 6.26
C ILE A 304 10.05 7.50 6.48
N ASP A 305 9.19 6.85 7.26
CA ASP A 305 9.26 5.42 7.55
C ASP A 305 8.30 4.60 6.67
N LEU A 306 7.29 5.26 6.05
CA LEU A 306 6.25 4.59 5.27
C LEU A 306 6.46 4.80 3.77
N PHE A 307 6.27 3.72 3.00
CA PHE A 307 6.52 3.69 1.57
C PHE A 307 5.39 3.02 0.82
N ASN A 308 4.93 3.65 -0.26
CA ASN A 308 4.00 3.01 -1.18
C ASN A 308 4.77 2.03 -2.08
N SER A 309 4.24 0.81 -2.23
CA SER A 309 4.83 -0.22 -3.10
C SER A 309 4.87 0.21 -4.56
N LEU A 310 5.77 -0.39 -5.36
CA LEU A 310 5.85 -0.18 -6.81
C LEU A 310 4.51 -0.41 -7.52
N SER A 311 3.78 -1.44 -7.11
CA SER A 311 2.45 -1.76 -7.65
C SER A 311 1.37 -0.78 -7.23
N GLY A 312 1.60 0.03 -6.16
CA GLY A 312 0.60 0.90 -5.55
C GLY A 312 -0.48 0.15 -4.76
N ASN A 313 -0.28 -1.13 -4.47
CA ASN A 313 -1.31 -1.98 -3.87
C ASN A 313 -1.12 -2.21 -2.37
N TYR A 314 0.02 -1.84 -1.80
CA TYR A 314 0.30 -1.99 -0.38
C TYR A 314 1.29 -0.93 0.12
N ILE A 315 1.27 -0.69 1.43
CA ILE A 315 2.16 0.23 2.14
C ILE A 315 3.10 -0.59 3.01
N LEU A 316 4.36 -0.20 2.99
CA LEU A 316 5.44 -0.75 3.79
C LEU A 316 5.78 0.21 4.92
N ASN A 317 6.00 -0.31 6.13
CA ASN A 317 6.75 0.36 7.18
C ASN A 317 8.14 -0.25 7.17
N ARG A 318 9.10 0.51 6.64
CA ARG A 318 10.43 -0.02 6.29
C ARG A 318 10.28 -1.24 5.36
N ASN A 319 10.59 -2.44 5.83
CA ASN A 319 10.50 -3.69 5.06
C ASN A 319 9.25 -4.51 5.37
N LYS A 320 8.44 -4.10 6.37
CA LYS A 320 7.23 -4.82 6.79
C LYS A 320 6.04 -4.28 6.02
N LYS A 321 5.32 -5.16 5.33
CA LYS A 321 4.02 -4.83 4.75
C LYS A 321 3.01 -4.67 5.88
N ILE A 322 2.38 -3.50 5.96
CA ILE A 322 1.46 -3.15 7.05
C ILE A 322 0.02 -2.99 6.58
N ILE A 323 -0.18 -2.50 5.37
CA ILE A 323 -1.49 -2.19 4.80
C ILE A 323 -1.51 -2.63 3.34
N SER A 324 -2.60 -3.22 2.87
CA SER A 324 -2.79 -3.59 1.45
C SER A 324 -4.22 -3.37 0.99
N HIS A 325 -4.43 -3.39 -0.34
CA HIS A 325 -5.78 -3.43 -0.89
C HIS A 325 -6.48 -4.73 -0.49
N TYR A 326 -7.78 -4.65 -0.17
CA TYR A 326 -8.57 -5.88 -0.11
C TYR A 326 -8.75 -6.45 -1.52
N PRO A 327 -8.81 -7.79 -1.68
CA PRO A 327 -8.64 -8.44 -2.98
C PRO A 327 -9.62 -7.99 -4.06
N GLU A 328 -10.88 -7.76 -3.67
CA GLU A 328 -11.98 -7.46 -4.61
C GLU A 328 -12.10 -5.97 -4.94
N TYR A 329 -11.28 -5.10 -4.34
CA TYR A 329 -11.40 -3.64 -4.48
C TYR A 329 -11.55 -3.16 -5.92
N ARG A 330 -10.66 -3.61 -6.81
CA ARG A 330 -10.66 -3.15 -8.21
C ARG A 330 -11.92 -3.56 -8.98
N ILE A 331 -12.48 -4.72 -8.64
CA ILE A 331 -13.71 -5.24 -9.24
C ILE A 331 -14.90 -4.39 -8.79
N GLU A 332 -15.01 -4.17 -7.48
CA GLU A 332 -16.08 -3.35 -6.92
C GLU A 332 -15.96 -1.89 -7.33
N GLN A 333 -14.76 -1.32 -7.32
CA GLN A 333 -14.52 0.04 -7.79
C GLN A 333 -15.03 0.23 -9.22
N LYS A 334 -14.63 -0.65 -10.15
CA LYS A 334 -15.06 -0.57 -11.56
C LYS A 334 -16.59 -0.69 -11.73
N LYS A 335 -17.24 -1.50 -10.88
CA LYS A 335 -18.68 -1.73 -10.94
C LYS A 335 -19.49 -0.57 -10.37
N TYR A 336 -19.03 0.05 -9.29
CA TYR A 336 -19.84 0.99 -8.51
C TYR A 336 -19.37 2.44 -8.61
N GLN A 337 -18.14 2.71 -9.07
CA GLN A 337 -17.66 4.07 -9.32
C GLN A 337 -18.26 4.58 -10.64
N LYS A 338 -19.11 5.58 -10.54
CA LYS A 338 -19.85 6.12 -11.69
C LYS A 338 -19.11 7.23 -12.45
N ASN A 339 -18.12 7.86 -11.81
CA ASN A 339 -17.43 9.01 -12.37
C ASN A 339 -16.29 8.60 -13.29
N GLU A 340 -16.10 9.37 -14.34
CA GLU A 340 -14.95 9.22 -15.23
C GLU A 340 -13.64 9.35 -14.44
N TYR A 341 -12.62 8.59 -14.88
CA TYR A 341 -11.33 8.59 -14.20
C TYR A 341 -10.68 9.99 -14.23
N TYR A 342 -10.26 10.50 -13.10
CA TYR A 342 -9.76 11.87 -12.94
C TYR A 342 -8.62 12.26 -13.89
N TYR A 343 -7.76 11.31 -14.30
CA TYR A 343 -6.72 11.55 -15.31
C TYR A 343 -7.31 11.89 -16.67
N ILE A 344 -8.40 11.25 -17.08
CA ILE A 344 -9.09 11.53 -18.36
C ILE A 344 -9.72 12.93 -18.30
N LEU A 345 -10.41 13.24 -17.21
CA LEU A 345 -10.97 14.58 -16.99
C LEU A 345 -9.89 15.66 -17.00
N TRP A 346 -8.75 15.40 -16.35
CA TRP A 346 -7.61 16.34 -16.36
C TRP A 346 -7.03 16.52 -17.78
N LYS A 347 -6.80 15.43 -18.50
CA LYS A 347 -6.28 15.46 -19.88
C LYS A 347 -7.21 16.23 -20.81
N ASN A 348 -8.52 16.10 -20.60
CA ASN A 348 -9.56 16.77 -21.40
C ASN A 348 -9.88 18.19 -20.90
N LYS A 349 -9.16 18.71 -19.92
CA LYS A 349 -9.40 20.03 -19.32
C LYS A 349 -10.83 20.19 -18.76
N LYS A 350 -11.34 19.16 -18.06
CA LYS A 350 -12.69 19.08 -17.48
C LYS A 350 -12.68 18.74 -16.00
N ILE A 351 -11.76 19.32 -15.23
CA ILE A 351 -11.67 19.05 -13.78
C ILE A 351 -12.38 20.10 -12.92
N TYR A 352 -12.78 21.23 -13.52
CA TYR A 352 -13.51 22.29 -12.87
C TYR A 352 -14.90 22.47 -13.49
N ASN A 353 -15.90 22.78 -12.68
CA ASN A 353 -17.17 23.28 -13.16
C ASN A 353 -16.98 24.64 -13.86
N GLU A 354 -17.72 24.88 -14.91
CA GLU A 354 -17.80 26.23 -15.49
C GLU A 354 -18.30 27.16 -14.40
N THR A 355 -17.48 28.12 -13.99
CA THR A 355 -17.92 29.18 -13.12
C THR A 355 -18.89 30.04 -13.96
N GLU A 356 -20.16 30.10 -13.55
CA GLU A 356 -21.01 31.19 -14.01
C GLU A 356 -20.33 32.51 -13.59
N MET A 357 -19.72 33.16 -14.59
CA MET A 357 -19.17 34.53 -14.43
C MET A 357 -20.29 35.55 -14.32
#